data_4cbaacf4fb7ee552aa22ba0ff92def9f
#
_entry.id   4cbaacf4fb7ee552aa22ba0ff92def9f
#
_cell.length_a   1.000
_cell.length_b   1.000
_cell.length_c   1.000
_cell.angle_alpha   90.00
_cell.angle_beta   90.00
_cell.angle_gamma   90.00
#
_symmetry.space_group_name_H-M   'P 1'
#
loop_
_entity.id
_entity.type
_entity.pdbx_description
1 polymer ?
#
loop_
_entity_poly.entity_id
_entity_poly.type
_entity_poly.pdbx_seq_one_letter_code
_entity_poly.pdbx_strand_id
1 'polypeptide(L)'
;MGITKEYKKHASVQPNKIAIKENDRVLTYKEWFESVCTVANWLDEKKSKNKTIAIVLENRIEFLQLFAGAAMAGWICVPFDIRWKQDELKERIAISDPDVVVTERYKVNDLPGEEGRVIEIDEWKRMIEHYLPTYQSVKNVQNAPFYMGFTSGSTGKAKAFLREQQSWVHSFDCNIHDFHMKEEDSILIAGTLVHSLFLYGAISALYVGQTVHIMRKFIPKQVLDKLEMEHISVMYTVPTMLESLYKEKRVIENDMKIISSGAKWEAEAKEKMKNIFPVAKKYEFYGASELSFVTALVDEESERKPNSVGKPCHNVQVRICNEAGEEVPKGEIGTVYVNSDQFFMGYILDKVLVPELTADGWMTVRDVGYEDEEGFIYIVGREKNMILFGGINTFPEEIESVLHEHPAVDEIVVVGVKNSYWGEKPVAIVKGSATRQQLISFCLQRLSSFKIPKEWYFVDEIPYTDSGKIARIAAKNMIGNREKIYE
;
A
#
# COMPACT_ATOMS: atom_id res chain seq x y z
N MET A 1 6.58 16.96 -16.19
CA MET A 1 7.83 16.88 -15.40
C MET A 1 7.68 15.73 -14.43
N GLY A 2 8.71 14.86 -14.29
CA GLY A 2 8.59 13.64 -13.52
C GLY A 2 8.94 13.80 -12.03
N ILE A 3 8.93 12.68 -11.30
CA ILE A 3 9.20 12.57 -9.86
C ILE A 3 10.61 13.04 -9.44
N THR A 4 11.53 13.23 -10.39
CA THR A 4 12.91 13.68 -10.14
C THR A 4 13.11 15.18 -10.42
N LYS A 5 12.04 15.91 -10.77
CA LYS A 5 12.09 17.32 -11.20
C LYS A 5 12.77 18.23 -10.19
N GLU A 6 12.44 18.08 -8.91
CA GLU A 6 12.87 19.00 -7.86
C GLU A 6 14.29 18.65 -7.34
N TYR A 7 14.85 17.48 -7.65
CA TYR A 7 16.15 17.03 -7.11
C TYR A 7 17.29 17.98 -7.46
N LYS A 8 17.34 18.47 -8.70
CA LYS A 8 18.36 19.45 -9.13
C LYS A 8 18.25 20.76 -8.36
N LYS A 9 17.03 21.22 -8.13
CA LYS A 9 16.77 22.46 -7.34
C LYS A 9 17.27 22.26 -5.91
N HIS A 10 16.90 21.18 -5.24
CA HIS A 10 17.35 20.88 -3.88
C HIS A 10 18.88 20.73 -3.78
N ALA A 11 19.50 20.06 -4.74
CA ALA A 11 20.96 19.96 -4.82
C ALA A 11 21.67 21.31 -5.00
N SER A 12 21.01 22.29 -5.61
CA SER A 12 21.56 23.63 -5.83
C SER A 12 21.29 24.58 -4.65
N VAL A 13 20.07 24.53 -4.08
CA VAL A 13 19.64 25.48 -3.03
C VAL A 13 20.09 25.03 -1.63
N GLN A 14 20.07 23.72 -1.39
CA GLN A 14 20.41 23.13 -0.09
C GLN A 14 21.34 21.89 -0.24
N PRO A 15 22.52 22.05 -0.88
CA PRO A 15 23.39 20.95 -1.27
C PRO A 15 23.82 20.04 -0.10
N ASN A 16 24.01 20.63 1.08
CA ASN A 16 24.49 19.93 2.27
C ASN A 16 23.36 19.42 3.19
N LYS A 17 22.07 19.70 2.89
CA LYS A 17 20.96 19.12 3.63
C LYS A 17 20.94 17.62 3.40
N ILE A 18 20.73 16.86 4.47
CA ILE A 18 20.62 15.42 4.40
C ILE A 18 19.36 15.04 3.64
N ALA A 19 19.51 14.27 2.56
CA ALA A 19 18.42 13.69 1.80
C ALA A 19 18.03 12.31 2.36
N ILE A 20 19.01 11.45 2.62
CA ILE A 20 18.76 10.08 3.06
C ILE A 20 19.73 9.69 4.18
N LYS A 21 19.20 8.97 5.18
CA LYS A 21 19.98 8.25 6.21
C LYS A 21 19.61 6.76 6.21
N GLU A 22 20.65 5.91 6.18
CA GLU A 22 20.53 4.46 6.37
C GLU A 22 21.60 4.04 7.38
N ASN A 23 21.25 3.87 8.64
CA ASN A 23 22.20 3.69 9.75
C ASN A 23 23.25 4.83 9.76
N ASP A 24 24.55 4.48 9.67
CA ASP A 24 25.67 5.43 9.65
C ASP A 24 25.93 6.03 8.25
N ARG A 25 25.25 5.55 7.22
CA ARG A 25 25.37 6.08 5.85
C ARG A 25 24.43 7.27 5.67
N VAL A 26 24.98 8.34 5.16
CA VAL A 26 24.24 9.58 4.91
C VAL A 26 24.52 10.04 3.48
N LEU A 27 23.47 10.48 2.77
CA LEU A 27 23.60 11.21 1.52
C LEU A 27 22.96 12.60 1.68
N THR A 28 23.70 13.61 1.22
CA THR A 28 23.18 14.98 1.06
C THR A 28 22.34 15.08 -0.20
N TYR A 29 21.59 16.17 -0.37
CA TYR A 29 20.82 16.41 -1.61
C TYR A 29 21.71 16.53 -2.83
N LYS A 30 22.92 17.06 -2.69
CA LYS A 30 23.90 17.09 -3.79
C LYS A 30 24.29 15.67 -4.19
N GLU A 31 24.75 14.85 -3.24
CA GLU A 31 25.16 13.46 -3.48
C GLU A 31 24.00 12.59 -3.99
N TRP A 32 22.77 12.82 -3.46
CA TRP A 32 21.56 12.15 -3.96
C TRP A 32 21.33 12.44 -5.44
N PHE A 33 21.30 13.73 -5.82
CA PHE A 33 21.07 14.11 -7.22
C PHE A 33 22.18 13.58 -8.14
N GLU A 34 23.45 13.70 -7.74
CA GLU A 34 24.59 13.17 -8.48
C GLU A 34 24.48 11.65 -8.68
N SER A 35 24.12 10.90 -7.65
CA SER A 35 23.95 9.45 -7.75
C SER A 35 22.79 9.04 -8.64
N VAL A 36 21.66 9.77 -8.61
CA VAL A 36 20.53 9.55 -9.52
C VAL A 36 20.92 9.79 -10.98
N CYS A 37 21.70 10.85 -11.23
CA CYS A 37 22.23 11.13 -12.57
C CYS A 37 23.16 10.03 -13.07
N THR A 38 24.04 9.52 -12.19
CA THR A 38 24.95 8.41 -12.49
C THR A 38 24.20 7.15 -12.93
N VAL A 39 23.12 6.80 -12.19
CA VAL A 39 22.25 5.66 -12.56
C VAL A 39 21.54 5.90 -13.87
N ALA A 40 21.04 7.10 -14.10
CA ALA A 40 20.34 7.44 -15.35
C ALA A 40 21.28 7.31 -16.57
N ASN A 41 22.53 7.79 -16.47
CA ASN A 41 23.54 7.63 -17.50
C ASN A 41 23.87 6.16 -17.75
N TRP A 42 24.04 5.36 -16.69
CA TRP A 42 24.27 3.93 -16.81
C TRP A 42 23.14 3.21 -17.57
N LEU A 43 21.90 3.55 -17.30
CA LEU A 43 20.74 2.96 -17.98
C LEU A 43 20.62 3.43 -19.43
N ASP A 44 20.98 4.67 -19.75
CA ASP A 44 20.94 5.18 -21.12
C ASP A 44 21.92 4.47 -22.08
N GLU A 45 23.03 3.95 -21.56
CA GLU A 45 23.98 3.16 -22.34
C GLU A 45 23.57 1.71 -22.55
N LYS A 46 22.56 1.22 -21.81
CA LYS A 46 22.08 -0.16 -21.94
C LYS A 46 21.30 -0.35 -23.24
N LYS A 47 21.66 -1.39 -23.97
CA LYS A 47 20.79 -1.90 -25.05
C LYS A 47 19.56 -2.51 -24.40
N SER A 48 18.40 -1.95 -24.66
CA SER A 48 17.15 -2.38 -24.05
C SER A 48 16.05 -2.56 -25.08
N LYS A 49 15.17 -3.52 -24.84
CA LYS A 49 13.97 -3.76 -25.62
C LYS A 49 12.75 -3.05 -25.00
N ASN A 50 12.61 -3.15 -23.68
CA ASN A 50 11.43 -2.72 -22.94
C ASN A 50 11.71 -1.51 -22.04
N LYS A 51 12.98 -1.13 -21.84
CA LYS A 51 13.41 -0.14 -20.84
C LYS A 51 12.85 -0.46 -19.45
N THR A 52 13.00 -1.69 -19.02
CA THR A 52 12.47 -2.17 -17.75
C THR A 52 13.61 -2.73 -16.89
N ILE A 53 13.66 -2.28 -15.63
CA ILE A 53 14.62 -2.74 -14.64
C ILE A 53 13.88 -3.34 -13.44
N ALA A 54 14.22 -4.57 -13.06
CA ALA A 54 13.76 -5.18 -11.81
C ALA A 54 14.76 -4.93 -10.68
N ILE A 55 14.24 -4.55 -9.50
CA ILE A 55 15.01 -4.36 -8.27
C ILE A 55 14.63 -5.44 -7.27
N VAL A 56 15.57 -6.35 -6.96
CA VAL A 56 15.39 -7.47 -6.03
C VAL A 56 16.29 -7.24 -4.82
N LEU A 57 16.04 -6.18 -4.07
CA LEU A 57 16.88 -5.72 -2.97
C LEU A 57 16.07 -5.54 -1.67
N GLU A 58 16.74 -5.69 -0.53
CA GLU A 58 16.21 -5.17 0.74
C GLU A 58 16.14 -3.64 0.70
N ASN A 59 15.48 -3.03 1.70
CA ASN A 59 15.50 -1.57 1.85
C ASN A 59 16.93 -1.06 2.00
N ARG A 60 17.33 -0.15 1.12
CA ARG A 60 18.64 0.47 1.12
C ARG A 60 18.70 1.69 0.22
N ILE A 61 19.71 2.51 0.38
CA ILE A 61 19.91 3.72 -0.45
C ILE A 61 19.90 3.36 -1.93
N GLU A 62 20.60 2.29 -2.32
CA GLU A 62 20.74 1.87 -3.72
C GLU A 62 19.39 1.48 -4.35
N PHE A 63 18.44 1.00 -3.57
CA PHE A 63 17.09 0.75 -4.07
C PHE A 63 16.44 2.03 -4.58
N LEU A 64 16.53 3.11 -3.79
CA LEU A 64 15.98 4.41 -4.17
C LEU A 64 16.77 5.07 -5.31
N GLN A 65 18.10 4.90 -5.34
CA GLN A 65 18.94 5.38 -6.44
C GLN A 65 18.57 4.73 -7.77
N LEU A 66 18.39 3.40 -7.78
CA LEU A 66 17.95 2.65 -8.95
C LEU A 66 16.55 3.08 -9.40
N PHE A 67 15.61 3.22 -8.45
CA PHE A 67 14.24 3.62 -8.77
C PHE A 67 14.18 5.03 -9.35
N ALA A 68 14.81 6.01 -8.71
CA ALA A 68 14.82 7.40 -9.16
C ALA A 68 15.63 7.59 -10.45
N GLY A 69 16.78 6.90 -10.59
CA GLY A 69 17.59 6.94 -11.81
C GLY A 69 16.89 6.31 -13.01
N ALA A 70 16.17 5.21 -12.80
CA ALA A 70 15.32 4.60 -13.83
C ALA A 70 14.22 5.57 -14.29
N ALA A 71 13.51 6.20 -13.36
CA ALA A 71 12.51 7.20 -13.66
C ALA A 71 13.09 8.40 -14.45
N MET A 72 14.28 8.88 -14.07
CA MET A 72 14.99 9.97 -14.77
C MET A 72 15.36 9.58 -16.20
N ALA A 73 15.81 8.34 -16.41
CA ALA A 73 16.17 7.80 -17.71
C ALA A 73 14.98 7.38 -18.60
N GLY A 74 13.74 7.45 -18.07
CA GLY A 74 12.53 6.99 -18.75
C GLY A 74 12.46 5.46 -18.87
N TRP A 75 12.92 4.78 -17.83
CA TRP A 75 12.79 3.33 -17.67
C TRP A 75 11.66 3.01 -16.69
N ILE A 76 11.05 1.83 -16.86
CA ILE A 76 10.08 1.28 -15.93
C ILE A 76 10.83 0.52 -14.84
N CYS A 77 10.63 0.91 -13.59
CA CYS A 77 11.16 0.22 -12.45
C CYS A 77 10.15 -0.78 -11.88
N VAL A 78 10.59 -2.00 -11.61
CA VAL A 78 9.76 -3.08 -11.08
C VAL A 78 10.37 -3.59 -9.78
N PRO A 79 9.91 -3.13 -8.62
CA PRO A 79 10.30 -3.68 -7.32
C PRO A 79 9.83 -5.12 -7.15
N PHE A 80 10.74 -6.01 -6.77
CA PHE A 80 10.47 -7.41 -6.47
C PHE A 80 10.74 -7.69 -5.00
N ASP A 81 9.83 -8.42 -4.37
CA ASP A 81 10.03 -8.85 -2.98
C ASP A 81 11.06 -9.98 -2.92
N ILE A 82 12.10 -9.77 -2.14
CA ILE A 82 13.16 -10.76 -1.93
C ILE A 82 12.66 -12.05 -1.26
N ARG A 83 11.48 -12.01 -0.62
CA ARG A 83 10.84 -13.15 0.03
C ARG A 83 10.14 -14.07 -0.96
N TRP A 84 9.85 -13.59 -2.17
CA TRP A 84 9.19 -14.42 -3.19
C TRP A 84 10.01 -15.66 -3.51
N LYS A 85 9.29 -16.76 -3.67
CA LYS A 85 9.86 -18.04 -4.06
C LYS A 85 10.22 -18.05 -5.55
N GLN A 86 11.02 -19.02 -5.95
CA GLN A 86 11.52 -19.11 -7.33
C GLN A 86 10.42 -19.08 -8.39
N ASP A 87 9.30 -19.79 -8.15
CA ASP A 87 8.20 -19.83 -9.12
C ASP A 87 7.45 -18.49 -9.20
N GLU A 88 7.29 -17.81 -8.07
CA GLU A 88 6.71 -16.45 -8.04
C GLU A 88 7.61 -15.44 -8.76
N LEU A 89 8.93 -15.52 -8.56
CA LEU A 89 9.90 -14.69 -9.27
C LEU A 89 9.85 -14.96 -10.78
N LYS A 90 9.80 -16.23 -11.21
CA LYS A 90 9.68 -16.60 -12.63
C LYS A 90 8.42 -16.03 -13.26
N GLU A 91 7.26 -16.15 -12.59
CA GLU A 91 5.99 -15.60 -13.09
C GLU A 91 6.10 -14.09 -13.30
N ARG A 92 6.60 -13.35 -12.31
CA ARG A 92 6.68 -11.88 -12.36
C ARG A 92 7.74 -11.38 -13.35
N ILE A 93 8.84 -12.09 -13.50
CA ILE A 93 9.83 -11.83 -14.55
C ILE A 93 9.23 -12.05 -15.94
N ALA A 94 8.44 -13.11 -16.12
CA ALA A 94 7.78 -13.36 -17.40
C ALA A 94 6.74 -12.29 -17.76
N ILE A 95 6.06 -11.70 -16.76
CA ILE A 95 5.11 -10.60 -16.95
C ILE A 95 5.83 -9.29 -17.26
N SER A 96 6.84 -8.93 -16.45
CA SER A 96 7.53 -7.63 -16.54
C SER A 96 8.62 -7.58 -17.60
N ASP A 97 9.15 -8.72 -18.02
CA ASP A 97 10.23 -8.90 -19.01
C ASP A 97 11.36 -7.84 -18.87
N PRO A 98 12.03 -7.73 -17.69
CA PRO A 98 13.00 -6.69 -17.45
C PRO A 98 14.26 -6.89 -18.31
N ASP A 99 14.81 -5.81 -18.86
CA ASP A 99 16.10 -5.84 -19.58
C ASP A 99 17.29 -5.99 -18.62
N VAL A 100 17.12 -5.51 -17.37
CA VAL A 100 18.12 -5.56 -16.31
C VAL A 100 17.47 -5.97 -15.00
N VAL A 101 18.17 -6.81 -14.23
CA VAL A 101 17.79 -7.20 -12.87
C VAL A 101 18.95 -6.89 -11.94
N VAL A 102 18.74 -6.04 -10.93
CA VAL A 102 19.75 -5.79 -9.87
C VAL A 102 19.30 -6.50 -8.61
N THR A 103 20.17 -7.31 -8.02
CA THR A 103 19.79 -8.22 -6.93
C THR A 103 20.84 -8.35 -5.84
N GLU A 104 20.40 -8.81 -4.66
CA GLU A 104 21.29 -9.25 -3.59
C GLU A 104 22.07 -10.51 -4.02
N ARG A 105 23.32 -10.64 -3.57
CA ARG A 105 24.21 -11.75 -3.92
C ARG A 105 23.58 -13.13 -3.68
N TYR A 106 22.87 -13.31 -2.56
CA TYR A 106 22.26 -14.59 -2.20
C TYR A 106 21.01 -14.94 -3.03
N LYS A 107 20.50 -13.99 -3.82
CA LYS A 107 19.33 -14.18 -4.69
C LYS A 107 19.67 -14.43 -6.17
N VAL A 108 20.93 -14.26 -6.56
CA VAL A 108 21.35 -14.43 -7.98
C VAL A 108 20.91 -15.78 -8.56
N ASN A 109 21.07 -16.87 -7.79
CA ASN A 109 20.72 -18.22 -8.26
C ASN A 109 19.21 -18.53 -8.28
N ASP A 110 18.38 -17.71 -7.61
CA ASP A 110 16.93 -17.86 -7.59
C ASP A 110 16.27 -17.23 -8.83
N LEU A 111 17.01 -16.40 -9.56
CA LEU A 111 16.49 -15.63 -10.67
C LEU A 111 16.73 -16.36 -12.00
N PRO A 112 15.69 -16.53 -12.84
CA PRO A 112 15.89 -16.98 -14.21
C PRO A 112 16.58 -15.84 -14.98
N GLY A 113 17.75 -16.07 -15.53
CA GLY A 113 18.48 -15.05 -16.25
C GLY A 113 19.30 -15.58 -17.40
N GLU A 114 19.31 -14.85 -18.52
CA GLU A 114 20.35 -14.93 -19.51
C GLU A 114 21.61 -14.25 -18.97
N GLU A 115 22.77 -14.73 -19.43
CA GLU A 115 24.08 -14.18 -19.03
C GLU A 115 24.13 -12.67 -19.28
N GLY A 116 24.47 -11.87 -18.27
CA GLY A 116 24.56 -10.41 -18.33
C GLY A 116 23.26 -9.63 -18.02
N ARG A 117 22.13 -10.30 -17.83
CA ARG A 117 20.86 -9.64 -17.43
C ARG A 117 20.74 -9.43 -15.92
N VAL A 118 21.29 -10.34 -15.13
CA VAL A 118 21.27 -10.28 -13.66
C VAL A 118 22.62 -9.73 -13.16
N ILE A 119 22.57 -8.65 -12.39
CA ILE A 119 23.74 -7.95 -11.84
C ILE A 119 23.63 -7.98 -10.33
N GLU A 120 24.67 -8.45 -9.67
CA GLU A 120 24.79 -8.42 -8.22
C GLU A 120 25.05 -6.99 -7.74
N ILE A 121 24.49 -6.61 -6.60
CA ILE A 121 24.48 -5.21 -6.14
C ILE A 121 25.90 -4.62 -5.92
N ASP A 122 26.87 -5.39 -5.42
CA ASP A 122 28.22 -4.87 -5.23
C ASP A 122 29.00 -4.81 -6.56
N GLU A 123 28.67 -5.64 -7.53
CA GLU A 123 29.14 -5.49 -8.91
C GLU A 123 28.54 -4.22 -9.53
N TRP A 124 27.24 -4.02 -9.40
CA TRP A 124 26.56 -2.82 -9.90
C TRP A 124 27.18 -1.54 -9.33
N LYS A 125 27.50 -1.48 -8.02
CA LYS A 125 28.16 -0.32 -7.41
C LYS A 125 29.47 0.01 -8.10
N ARG A 126 30.33 -0.99 -8.36
CA ARG A 126 31.60 -0.78 -9.08
C ARG A 126 31.39 -0.31 -10.51
N MET A 127 30.35 -0.83 -11.19
CA MET A 127 30.04 -0.44 -12.56
C MET A 127 29.63 1.02 -12.66
N ILE A 128 28.83 1.54 -11.74
CA ILE A 128 28.31 2.91 -11.82
C ILE A 128 29.35 3.98 -11.47
N GLU A 129 30.44 3.66 -10.78
CA GLU A 129 31.52 4.61 -10.43
C GLU A 129 32.16 5.30 -11.66
N HIS A 130 32.03 4.71 -12.83
CA HIS A 130 32.60 5.23 -14.08
C HIS A 130 31.65 6.19 -14.82
N TYR A 131 30.42 6.37 -14.36
CA TYR A 131 29.43 7.22 -15.03
C TYR A 131 29.42 8.64 -14.44
N LEU A 132 29.10 9.62 -15.29
CA LEU A 132 29.09 11.02 -14.90
C LEU A 132 27.96 11.32 -13.91
N PRO A 133 28.22 12.17 -12.88
CA PRO A 133 27.21 12.58 -11.90
C PRO A 133 26.30 13.71 -12.39
N THR A 134 26.30 13.99 -13.70
CA THR A 134 25.44 14.99 -14.35
C THR A 134 24.65 14.34 -15.47
N TYR A 135 23.37 14.66 -15.57
CA TYR A 135 22.49 14.12 -16.60
C TYR A 135 21.89 15.24 -17.45
N GLN A 136 22.07 15.16 -18.76
CA GLN A 136 21.70 16.21 -19.71
C GLN A 136 20.52 15.84 -20.62
N SER A 137 20.00 14.62 -20.54
CA SER A 137 18.91 14.20 -21.40
C SER A 137 17.60 14.92 -21.04
N VAL A 138 17.05 15.64 -22.01
CA VAL A 138 15.73 16.31 -21.89
C VAL A 138 14.65 15.34 -22.39
N LYS A 139 14.46 14.22 -21.72
CA LYS A 139 13.34 13.33 -22.02
C LYS A 139 12.07 13.88 -21.40
N ASN A 140 11.00 14.00 -22.19
CA ASN A 140 9.68 14.25 -21.62
C ASN A 140 9.14 12.94 -21.07
N VAL A 141 9.35 12.72 -19.76
CA VAL A 141 9.01 11.46 -19.07
C VAL A 141 7.74 11.57 -18.22
N GLN A 142 7.06 12.72 -18.21
CA GLN A 142 5.96 12.95 -17.26
C GLN A 142 4.80 11.96 -17.43
N ASN A 143 4.41 11.65 -18.66
CA ASN A 143 3.34 10.70 -18.97
C ASN A 143 3.90 9.33 -19.40
N ALA A 144 5.21 9.10 -19.19
CA ALA A 144 5.81 7.80 -19.47
C ALA A 144 5.59 6.86 -18.27
N PRO A 145 5.35 5.57 -18.51
CA PRO A 145 5.32 4.59 -17.44
C PRO A 145 6.70 4.55 -16.75
N PHE A 146 6.70 4.51 -15.43
CA PHE A 146 7.94 4.49 -14.64
C PHE A 146 7.97 3.45 -13.55
N TYR A 147 6.79 3.01 -13.11
CA TYR A 147 6.64 2.06 -12.03
C TYR A 147 5.65 0.97 -12.43
N MET A 148 6.10 -0.27 -12.34
CA MET A 148 5.27 -1.45 -12.44
C MET A 148 5.23 -2.13 -11.06
N GLY A 149 4.04 -2.29 -10.51
CA GLY A 149 3.83 -3.01 -9.27
C GLY A 149 2.97 -4.25 -9.49
N PHE A 150 2.88 -5.11 -8.48
CA PHE A 150 2.04 -6.30 -8.50
C PHE A 150 1.01 -6.24 -7.38
N THR A 151 -0.23 -6.57 -7.70
CA THR A 151 -1.30 -6.77 -6.73
C THR A 151 -1.66 -8.24 -6.67
N SER A 152 -2.09 -8.71 -5.49
CA SER A 152 -2.67 -10.05 -5.34
C SER A 152 -4.02 -10.06 -6.04
N GLY A 153 -4.07 -10.61 -7.25
CA GLY A 153 -5.33 -10.77 -7.98
C GLY A 153 -6.33 -11.65 -7.22
N SER A 154 -7.63 -11.38 -7.38
CA SER A 154 -8.70 -12.20 -6.80
C SER A 154 -8.70 -13.65 -7.29
N THR A 155 -7.96 -13.95 -8.35
CA THR A 155 -7.78 -15.29 -8.94
C THR A 155 -6.57 -16.04 -8.40
N GLY A 156 -5.83 -15.47 -7.45
CA GLY A 156 -4.57 -16.02 -6.94
C GLY A 156 -3.35 -15.76 -7.85
N LYS A 157 -3.54 -15.27 -9.06
CA LYS A 157 -2.44 -14.86 -9.96
C LYS A 157 -2.08 -13.41 -9.74
N ALA A 158 -0.80 -13.09 -9.77
CA ALA A 158 -0.33 -11.71 -9.67
C ALA A 158 -0.80 -10.90 -10.88
N LYS A 159 -1.37 -9.71 -10.62
CA LYS A 159 -1.69 -8.73 -11.67
C LYS A 159 -0.65 -7.62 -11.63
N ALA A 160 0.01 -7.36 -12.75
CA ALA A 160 0.89 -6.22 -12.89
C ALA A 160 0.07 -4.97 -13.25
N PHE A 161 0.42 -3.84 -12.63
CA PHE A 161 -0.13 -2.53 -12.96
C PHE A 161 0.98 -1.55 -13.32
N LEU A 162 0.67 -0.58 -14.16
CA LEU A 162 1.60 0.49 -14.55
C LEU A 162 1.15 1.85 -14.02
N ARG A 163 2.13 2.67 -13.66
CA ARG A 163 1.94 4.06 -13.29
C ARG A 163 2.84 4.98 -14.08
N GLU A 164 2.33 6.15 -14.43
CA GLU A 164 3.11 7.26 -14.97
C GLU A 164 3.61 8.18 -13.86
N GLN A 165 4.69 8.91 -14.13
CA GLN A 165 5.30 9.78 -13.14
C GLN A 165 4.38 10.92 -12.69
N GLN A 166 3.61 11.48 -13.61
CA GLN A 166 2.73 12.61 -13.31
C GLN A 166 1.65 12.24 -12.28
N SER A 167 1.14 11.02 -12.33
CA SER A 167 0.13 10.55 -11.36
C SER A 167 0.64 10.57 -9.91
N TRP A 168 1.94 10.29 -9.69
CA TRP A 168 2.54 10.42 -8.36
C TRP A 168 2.79 11.88 -8.00
N VAL A 169 3.27 12.71 -8.94
CA VAL A 169 3.49 14.13 -8.68
C VAL A 169 2.19 14.82 -8.24
N HIS A 170 1.05 14.54 -8.89
CA HIS A 170 -0.26 15.05 -8.45
C HIS A 170 -0.66 14.55 -7.06
N SER A 171 -0.31 13.33 -6.71
CA SER A 171 -0.61 12.80 -5.37
C SER A 171 0.29 13.37 -4.26
N PHE A 172 1.48 13.93 -4.60
CA PHE A 172 2.34 14.56 -3.60
C PHE A 172 1.69 15.80 -2.97
N ASP A 173 0.78 16.46 -3.69
CA ASP A 173 0.02 17.59 -3.18
C ASP A 173 -0.87 17.17 -1.99
N CYS A 174 -1.39 15.94 -1.95
CA CYS A 174 -2.14 15.42 -0.80
C CYS A 174 -1.28 15.37 0.47
N ASN A 175 0.01 15.04 0.38
CA ASN A 175 0.90 15.05 1.53
C ASN A 175 1.02 16.46 2.14
N ILE A 176 1.06 17.48 1.31
CA ILE A 176 1.19 18.87 1.73
C ILE A 176 -0.13 19.40 2.30
N HIS A 177 -1.23 19.19 1.58
CA HIS A 177 -2.53 19.77 1.91
C HIS A 177 -3.29 18.97 2.97
N ASP A 178 -3.41 17.65 2.79
CA ASP A 178 -4.28 16.82 3.64
C ASP A 178 -3.54 16.26 4.85
N PHE A 179 -2.22 16.02 4.75
CA PHE A 179 -1.40 15.55 5.88
C PHE A 179 -0.49 16.64 6.47
N HIS A 180 -0.59 17.87 5.97
CA HIS A 180 0.16 19.03 6.46
C HIS A 180 1.68 18.80 6.54
N MET A 181 2.23 18.06 5.57
CA MET A 181 3.66 17.83 5.49
C MET A 181 4.41 19.08 5.05
N LYS A 182 5.62 19.27 5.58
CA LYS A 182 6.48 20.41 5.33
C LYS A 182 7.84 19.97 4.80
N GLU A 183 8.58 20.89 4.16
CA GLU A 183 9.94 20.61 3.67
C GLU A 183 10.92 20.25 4.79
N GLU A 184 10.69 20.73 6.02
CA GLU A 184 11.53 20.45 7.19
C GLU A 184 11.26 19.08 7.81
N ASP A 185 10.19 18.40 7.41
CA ASP A 185 9.84 17.10 7.97
C ASP A 185 10.92 16.04 7.69
N SER A 186 11.04 15.11 8.62
CA SER A 186 11.97 13.99 8.59
C SER A 186 11.18 12.69 8.66
N ILE A 187 11.28 11.87 7.61
CA ILE A 187 10.37 10.77 7.34
C ILE A 187 11.02 9.42 7.68
N LEU A 188 10.38 8.60 8.49
CA LEU A 188 10.80 7.23 8.74
C LEU A 188 10.10 6.24 7.79
N ILE A 189 10.90 5.51 7.05
CA ILE A 189 10.48 4.38 6.20
C ILE A 189 10.99 3.08 6.84
N ALA A 190 10.15 2.45 7.61
CA ALA A 190 10.46 1.18 8.29
C ALA A 190 9.86 -0.04 7.58
N GLY A 191 8.83 0.14 6.76
CA GLY A 191 8.25 -0.92 5.93
C GLY A 191 9.03 -1.15 4.64
N THR A 192 8.76 -2.26 3.95
CA THR A 192 9.51 -2.64 2.75
C THR A 192 9.17 -1.75 1.53
N LEU A 193 10.21 -1.25 0.86
CA LEU A 193 10.11 -0.41 -0.35
C LEU A 193 9.46 -1.12 -1.55
N VAL A 194 9.26 -2.43 -1.50
CA VAL A 194 8.51 -3.14 -2.54
C VAL A 194 7.02 -2.76 -2.52
N HIS A 195 6.47 -2.42 -1.34
CA HIS A 195 5.09 -1.96 -1.23
C HIS A 195 4.99 -0.47 -1.56
N SER A 196 4.01 -0.14 -2.41
CA SER A 196 3.81 1.22 -2.93
C SER A 196 3.73 2.30 -1.84
N LEU A 197 3.12 2.02 -0.69
CA LEU A 197 3.00 2.96 0.44
C LEU A 197 4.37 3.50 0.89
N PHE A 198 5.32 2.60 1.15
CA PHE A 198 6.64 2.97 1.70
C PHE A 198 7.56 3.55 0.62
N LEU A 199 7.51 3.01 -0.59
CA LEU A 199 8.25 3.55 -1.73
C LEU A 199 7.75 4.95 -2.09
N TYR A 200 6.45 5.12 -2.15
CA TYR A 200 5.79 6.41 -2.35
C TYR A 200 6.23 7.42 -1.28
N GLY A 201 6.16 7.05 0.00
CA GLY A 201 6.57 7.91 1.11
C GLY A 201 8.03 8.39 0.98
N ALA A 202 8.95 7.49 0.59
CA ALA A 202 10.35 7.85 0.37
C ALA A 202 10.54 8.81 -0.82
N ILE A 203 9.91 8.49 -1.96
CA ILE A 203 10.06 9.29 -3.20
C ILE A 203 9.38 10.65 -3.08
N SER A 204 8.19 10.74 -2.47
CA SER A 204 7.53 12.02 -2.23
C SER A 204 8.33 12.91 -1.29
N ALA A 205 8.92 12.34 -0.23
CA ALA A 205 9.79 13.06 0.68
C ALA A 205 11.01 13.68 -0.04
N LEU A 206 11.68 12.90 -0.87
CA LEU A 206 12.82 13.38 -1.67
C LEU A 206 12.41 14.42 -2.70
N TYR A 207 11.21 14.33 -3.27
CA TYR A 207 10.67 15.34 -4.19
C TYR A 207 10.39 16.67 -3.48
N VAL A 208 9.82 16.62 -2.27
CA VAL A 208 9.49 17.81 -1.48
C VAL A 208 10.74 18.47 -0.87
N GLY A 209 11.82 17.74 -0.68
CA GLY A 209 13.05 18.26 -0.08
C GLY A 209 13.24 17.83 1.38
N GLN A 210 12.52 16.84 1.86
CA GLN A 210 12.54 16.30 3.22
C GLN A 210 13.71 15.34 3.43
N THR A 211 13.99 14.95 4.69
CA THR A 211 14.99 13.92 5.01
C THR A 211 14.32 12.55 5.16
N VAL A 212 14.84 11.54 4.48
CA VAL A 212 14.34 10.15 4.54
C VAL A 212 15.25 9.29 5.41
N HIS A 213 14.71 8.68 6.45
CA HIS A 213 15.37 7.64 7.24
C HIS A 213 14.89 6.26 6.77
N ILE A 214 15.80 5.45 6.26
CA ILE A 214 15.49 4.09 5.80
C ILE A 214 15.92 3.09 6.86
N MET A 215 15.03 2.16 7.19
CA MET A 215 15.37 0.96 7.94
C MET A 215 15.41 -0.24 6.99
N ARG A 216 16.44 -1.07 7.13
CA ARG A 216 16.63 -2.24 6.28
C ARG A 216 15.51 -3.26 6.45
N LYS A 217 15.04 -3.43 7.70
CA LYS A 217 13.92 -4.32 8.07
C LYS A 217 13.12 -3.67 9.18
N PHE A 218 11.83 -3.95 9.22
CA PHE A 218 10.98 -3.58 10.34
C PHE A 218 11.28 -4.49 11.53
N ILE A 219 11.84 -3.91 12.58
CA ILE A 219 12.06 -4.54 13.89
C ILE A 219 11.52 -3.57 14.93
N PRO A 220 10.41 -3.90 15.64
CA PRO A 220 9.69 -2.96 16.49
C PRO A 220 10.58 -2.20 17.47
N LYS A 221 11.44 -2.91 18.21
CA LYS A 221 12.39 -2.30 19.15
C LYS A 221 13.29 -1.27 18.46
N GLN A 222 13.87 -1.61 17.31
CA GLN A 222 14.78 -0.69 16.59
C GLN A 222 14.06 0.53 16.02
N VAL A 223 12.77 0.38 15.63
CA VAL A 223 11.94 1.51 15.22
C VAL A 223 11.77 2.49 16.37
N LEU A 224 11.40 2.00 17.56
CA LEU A 224 11.24 2.85 18.74
C LEU A 224 12.56 3.47 19.20
N ASP A 225 13.68 2.71 19.19
CA ASP A 225 15.01 3.24 19.47
C ASP A 225 15.35 4.41 18.52
N LYS A 226 15.05 4.25 17.23
CA LYS A 226 15.33 5.28 16.23
C LYS A 226 14.46 6.53 16.42
N LEU A 227 13.19 6.35 16.77
CA LEU A 227 12.28 7.47 17.09
C LEU A 227 12.72 8.27 18.33
N GLU A 228 13.32 7.60 19.33
CA GLU A 228 13.86 8.28 20.50
C GLU A 228 15.20 8.99 20.25
N MET A 229 16.04 8.40 19.38
CA MET A 229 17.42 8.88 19.17
C MET A 229 17.52 9.96 18.09
N GLU A 230 16.58 9.98 17.12
CA GLU A 230 16.64 10.88 15.98
C GLU A 230 15.39 11.74 15.89
N HIS A 231 15.55 12.96 15.37
CA HIS A 231 14.42 13.85 15.11
C HIS A 231 13.66 13.36 13.87
N ILE A 232 12.62 12.55 14.10
CA ILE A 232 11.70 12.05 13.08
C ILE A 232 10.33 12.65 13.35
N SER A 233 9.79 13.35 12.34
CA SER A 233 8.51 14.06 12.46
C SER A 233 7.36 13.36 11.70
N VAL A 234 7.66 12.35 10.87
CA VAL A 234 6.64 11.59 10.13
C VAL A 234 7.02 10.12 10.06
N MET A 235 6.06 9.24 10.25
CA MET A 235 6.22 7.80 10.02
C MET A 235 5.06 7.25 9.17
N TYR A 236 5.42 6.60 8.06
CA TYR A 236 4.46 5.77 7.31
C TYR A 236 4.36 4.38 7.93
N THR A 237 3.15 3.87 8.06
CA THR A 237 2.92 2.60 8.74
C THR A 237 1.66 1.89 8.22
N VAL A 238 1.48 0.66 8.67
CA VAL A 238 0.24 -0.12 8.49
C VAL A 238 -0.22 -0.66 9.85
N PRO A 239 -1.51 -1.00 10.04
CA PRO A 239 -2.04 -1.43 11.34
C PRO A 239 -1.25 -2.56 12.01
N THR A 240 -0.79 -3.56 11.25
CA THR A 240 0.00 -4.69 11.77
C THR A 240 1.37 -4.28 12.32
N MET A 241 2.00 -3.24 11.76
CA MET A 241 3.25 -2.68 12.30
C MET A 241 2.99 -1.99 13.63
N LEU A 242 1.91 -1.23 13.75
CA LEU A 242 1.53 -0.53 14.97
C LEU A 242 1.20 -1.52 16.12
N GLU A 243 0.48 -2.59 15.81
CA GLU A 243 0.23 -3.65 16.77
C GLU A 243 1.54 -4.30 17.27
N SER A 244 2.53 -4.44 16.40
CA SER A 244 3.85 -4.95 16.77
C SER A 244 4.63 -3.95 17.64
N LEU A 245 4.51 -2.63 17.41
CA LEU A 245 5.11 -1.59 18.24
C LEU A 245 4.46 -1.56 19.64
N TYR A 246 3.14 -1.75 19.71
CA TYR A 246 2.42 -1.78 20.99
C TYR A 246 2.94 -2.85 21.94
N LYS A 247 3.33 -4.01 21.43
CA LYS A 247 3.86 -5.13 22.23
C LYS A 247 5.17 -4.79 22.96
N GLU A 248 5.92 -3.78 22.49
CA GLU A 248 7.16 -3.31 23.12
C GLU A 248 6.92 -2.50 24.41
N LYS A 249 5.67 -2.05 24.67
CA LYS A 249 5.26 -1.33 25.90
C LYS A 249 6.12 -0.09 26.19
N ARG A 250 6.45 0.67 25.15
CA ARG A 250 7.20 1.93 25.22
C ARG A 250 6.32 3.10 24.82
N VAL A 251 6.66 4.29 25.30
CA VAL A 251 5.97 5.54 24.99
C VAL A 251 6.93 6.45 24.25
N ILE A 252 6.49 7.02 23.14
CA ILE A 252 7.24 7.97 22.30
C ILE A 252 6.51 9.32 22.37
N GLU A 253 7.10 10.30 23.01
CA GLU A 253 6.52 11.64 23.22
C GLU A 253 6.97 12.64 22.14
N ASN A 254 7.28 12.18 20.94
CA ASN A 254 7.68 13.04 19.83
C ASN A 254 6.44 13.70 19.21
N ASP A 255 6.52 15.00 18.96
CA ASP A 255 5.55 15.69 18.09
C ASP A 255 5.78 15.20 16.66
N MET A 256 4.96 14.28 16.22
CA MET A 256 5.09 13.63 14.92
C MET A 256 3.74 13.31 14.30
N LYS A 257 3.78 13.04 13.01
CA LYS A 257 2.64 12.55 12.22
C LYS A 257 2.79 11.07 11.96
N ILE A 258 1.74 10.30 12.22
CA ILE A 258 1.68 8.89 11.87
C ILE A 258 0.66 8.73 10.75
N ILE A 259 1.13 8.30 9.59
CA ILE A 259 0.30 8.14 8.39
C ILE A 259 0.10 6.66 8.15
N SER A 260 -1.14 6.21 8.15
CA SER A 260 -1.49 4.80 8.00
C SER A 260 -2.50 4.56 6.90
N SER A 261 -2.37 3.41 6.27
CA SER A 261 -3.29 2.90 5.27
C SER A 261 -3.22 1.37 5.17
N GLY A 262 -3.98 0.80 4.26
CA GLY A 262 -3.96 -0.63 3.94
C GLY A 262 -5.03 -1.45 4.62
N ALA A 263 -5.48 -1.05 5.80
CA ALA A 263 -6.65 -1.58 6.49
C ALA A 263 -7.22 -0.50 7.41
N LYS A 264 -8.50 -0.65 7.75
CA LYS A 264 -9.17 0.21 8.73
C LYS A 264 -8.59 -0.02 10.12
N TRP A 265 -8.47 1.05 10.90
CA TRP A 265 -8.13 0.95 12.32
C TRP A 265 -9.40 0.75 13.14
N GLU A 266 -9.42 -0.33 13.87
CA GLU A 266 -10.46 -0.54 14.88
C GLU A 266 -10.25 0.38 16.08
N ALA A 267 -11.32 0.66 16.84
CA ALA A 267 -11.29 1.58 17.96
C ALA A 267 -10.23 1.19 19.02
N GLU A 268 -10.08 -0.10 19.28
CA GLU A 268 -9.05 -0.61 20.21
C GLU A 268 -7.61 -0.32 19.70
N ALA A 269 -7.37 -0.46 18.38
CA ALA A 269 -6.08 -0.14 17.80
C ALA A 269 -5.76 1.36 17.91
N LYS A 270 -6.77 2.23 17.76
CA LYS A 270 -6.64 3.68 17.96
C LYS A 270 -6.26 4.02 19.41
N GLU A 271 -6.89 3.38 20.36
CA GLU A 271 -6.58 3.57 21.78
C GLU A 271 -5.16 3.07 22.13
N LYS A 272 -4.78 1.90 21.65
CA LYS A 272 -3.41 1.38 21.77
C LYS A 272 -2.38 2.36 21.21
N MET A 273 -2.70 3.01 20.09
CA MET A 273 -1.83 4.01 19.47
C MET A 273 -1.64 5.26 20.34
N LYS A 274 -2.69 5.74 21.01
CA LYS A 274 -2.57 6.86 21.96
C LYS A 274 -1.63 6.51 23.13
N ASN A 275 -1.62 5.24 23.55
CA ASN A 275 -0.72 4.79 24.61
C ASN A 275 0.75 4.76 24.20
N ILE A 276 1.06 4.50 22.92
CA ILE A 276 2.46 4.52 22.42
C ILE A 276 2.88 5.94 22.03
N PHE A 277 2.00 6.67 21.36
CA PHE A 277 2.27 7.97 20.75
C PHE A 277 1.25 9.01 21.25
N PRO A 278 1.31 9.45 22.52
CA PRO A 278 0.27 10.27 23.13
C PRO A 278 0.14 11.67 22.52
N VAL A 279 1.21 12.22 21.95
CA VAL A 279 1.23 13.54 21.35
C VAL A 279 1.28 13.55 19.83
N ALA A 280 1.41 12.37 19.17
CA ALA A 280 1.46 12.27 17.73
C ALA A 280 0.09 12.53 17.09
N LYS A 281 0.07 13.26 15.98
CA LYS A 281 -1.10 13.39 15.11
C LYS A 281 -1.23 12.19 14.18
N LYS A 282 -2.40 11.58 14.15
CA LYS A 282 -2.66 10.39 13.36
C LYS A 282 -3.50 10.74 12.15
N TYR A 283 -3.10 10.21 11.02
CA TYR A 283 -3.77 10.34 9.74
C TYR A 283 -4.02 8.94 9.18
N GLU A 284 -5.27 8.65 8.89
CA GLU A 284 -5.65 7.48 8.12
C GLU A 284 -6.00 7.95 6.70
N PHE A 285 -5.68 7.17 5.69
CA PHE A 285 -6.19 7.42 4.36
C PHE A 285 -6.72 6.15 3.70
N TYR A 286 -7.79 6.30 2.95
CA TYR A 286 -8.29 5.28 2.05
C TYR A 286 -7.76 5.56 0.64
N GLY A 287 -7.32 4.50 0.00
CA GLY A 287 -6.79 4.53 -1.36
C GLY A 287 -6.45 3.13 -1.85
N ALA A 288 -6.00 3.06 -3.08
CA ALA A 288 -5.60 1.83 -3.73
C ALA A 288 -4.37 2.07 -4.62
N SER A 289 -3.68 1.00 -4.99
CA SER A 289 -2.55 1.11 -5.94
C SER A 289 -2.98 1.72 -7.28
N GLU A 290 -4.25 1.57 -7.63
CA GLU A 290 -4.89 2.08 -8.83
C GLU A 290 -5.28 3.56 -8.72
N LEU A 291 -5.70 4.00 -7.53
CA LEU A 291 -6.33 5.32 -7.28
C LEU A 291 -5.40 6.33 -6.62
N SER A 292 -4.31 5.89 -5.98
CA SER A 292 -3.51 6.65 -5.00
C SER A 292 -4.33 7.05 -3.77
N PHE A 293 -4.33 8.33 -3.37
CA PHE A 293 -5.16 8.83 -2.28
C PHE A 293 -6.59 9.08 -2.76
N VAL A 294 -7.56 8.68 -1.97
CA VAL A 294 -8.96 8.98 -2.20
C VAL A 294 -9.49 9.87 -1.10
N THR A 295 -9.35 9.45 0.16
CA THR A 295 -9.80 10.22 1.32
C THR A 295 -8.73 10.28 2.39
N ALA A 296 -8.78 11.33 3.23
CA ALA A 296 -7.96 11.49 4.42
C ALA A 296 -8.87 11.66 5.65
N LEU A 297 -8.47 11.03 6.76
CA LEU A 297 -9.15 11.11 8.06
C LEU A 297 -8.12 11.51 9.11
N VAL A 298 -8.34 12.64 9.77
CA VAL A 298 -7.50 13.13 10.86
C VAL A 298 -8.03 12.65 12.22
N ASP A 299 -7.19 12.69 13.24
CA ASP A 299 -7.46 12.12 14.57
C ASP A 299 -8.77 12.66 15.19
N GLU A 300 -8.97 13.96 15.19
CA GLU A 300 -10.16 14.62 15.77
C GLU A 300 -11.46 14.21 15.05
N GLU A 301 -11.38 14.05 13.73
CA GLU A 301 -12.52 13.57 12.93
C GLU A 301 -12.77 12.07 13.12
N SER A 302 -11.69 11.30 13.32
CA SER A 302 -11.79 9.86 13.59
C SER A 302 -12.57 9.53 14.87
N GLU A 303 -12.46 10.36 15.90
CA GLU A 303 -13.24 10.22 17.13
C GLU A 303 -14.73 10.55 16.92
N ARG A 304 -15.00 11.60 16.16
CA ARG A 304 -16.36 12.08 15.85
C ARG A 304 -17.09 11.20 14.83
N LYS A 305 -16.35 10.64 13.89
CA LYS A 305 -16.86 9.83 12.76
C LYS A 305 -16.26 8.43 12.75
N PRO A 306 -16.54 7.63 13.79
CA PRO A 306 -16.03 6.27 13.85
C PRO A 306 -16.48 5.50 12.61
N ASN A 307 -15.59 4.67 12.09
CA ASN A 307 -15.81 3.87 10.88
C ASN A 307 -15.77 4.61 9.54
N SER A 308 -15.71 5.94 9.50
CA SER A 308 -15.42 6.66 8.27
C SER A 308 -13.99 6.41 7.80
N VAL A 309 -13.76 6.52 6.50
CA VAL A 309 -12.42 6.60 5.89
C VAL A 309 -12.00 8.05 5.61
N GLY A 310 -12.77 9.04 6.10
CA GLY A 310 -12.48 10.46 5.96
C GLY A 310 -13.24 11.14 4.81
N LYS A 311 -12.75 12.32 4.47
CA LYS A 311 -13.27 13.13 3.36
C LYS A 311 -12.36 13.00 2.14
N PRO A 312 -12.89 13.25 0.92
CA PRO A 312 -12.07 13.31 -0.27
C PRO A 312 -10.87 14.25 -0.08
N CYS A 313 -9.67 13.81 -0.53
CA CYS A 313 -8.50 14.66 -0.56
C CYS A 313 -8.75 15.88 -1.45
N HIS A 314 -8.05 17.00 -1.23
CA HIS A 314 -8.33 18.30 -1.82
C HIS A 314 -8.40 18.32 -3.37
N ASN A 315 -7.69 17.42 -4.04
CA ASN A 315 -7.65 17.29 -5.51
C ASN A 315 -8.32 16.00 -6.02
N VAL A 316 -9.25 15.44 -5.22
CA VAL A 316 -9.97 14.20 -5.52
C VAL A 316 -11.48 14.45 -5.42
N GLN A 317 -12.21 13.93 -6.39
CA GLN A 317 -13.67 13.89 -6.37
C GLN A 317 -14.15 12.45 -6.15
N VAL A 318 -15.19 12.29 -5.36
CA VAL A 318 -15.83 11.00 -5.08
C VAL A 318 -17.30 11.12 -5.39
N ARG A 319 -17.89 10.11 -6.01
CA ARG A 319 -19.33 9.93 -6.16
C ARG A 319 -19.73 8.50 -5.81
N ILE A 320 -20.91 8.34 -5.29
CA ILE A 320 -21.50 7.03 -4.97
C ILE A 320 -22.62 6.77 -5.96
N CYS A 321 -22.54 5.65 -6.71
CA CYS A 321 -23.50 5.36 -7.78
C CYS A 321 -24.18 4.01 -7.58
N ASN A 322 -25.44 3.94 -8.07
CA ASN A 322 -26.19 2.70 -8.18
C ASN A 322 -25.70 1.83 -9.37
N GLU A 323 -26.31 0.67 -9.58
CA GLU A 323 -25.96 -0.24 -10.68
C GLU A 323 -26.19 0.37 -12.08
N ALA A 324 -27.06 1.39 -12.20
CA ALA A 324 -27.28 2.11 -13.45
C ALA A 324 -26.20 3.20 -13.72
N GLY A 325 -25.29 3.43 -12.77
CA GLY A 325 -24.26 4.47 -12.84
C GLY A 325 -24.76 5.87 -12.45
N GLU A 326 -25.95 5.98 -11.88
CA GLU A 326 -26.53 7.22 -11.41
C GLU A 326 -26.09 7.48 -9.96
N GLU A 327 -25.77 8.74 -9.64
CA GLU A 327 -25.38 9.13 -8.28
C GLU A 327 -26.58 8.97 -7.33
N VAL A 328 -26.30 8.34 -6.16
CA VAL A 328 -27.34 8.13 -5.14
C VAL A 328 -27.35 9.26 -4.12
N PRO A 329 -28.50 9.50 -3.44
CA PRO A 329 -28.58 10.43 -2.31
C PRO A 329 -27.59 10.09 -1.19
N LYS A 330 -27.20 11.12 -0.41
CA LYS A 330 -26.37 10.93 0.78
C LYS A 330 -27.01 9.93 1.75
N GLY A 331 -26.19 9.07 2.33
CA GLY A 331 -26.62 7.98 3.21
C GLY A 331 -27.02 6.69 2.47
N GLU A 332 -27.23 6.73 1.17
CA GLU A 332 -27.52 5.52 0.38
C GLU A 332 -26.23 4.80 -0.05
N ILE A 333 -26.30 3.47 -0.05
CA ILE A 333 -25.15 2.62 -0.40
C ILE A 333 -25.08 2.44 -1.91
N GLY A 334 -23.88 2.63 -2.47
CA GLY A 334 -23.58 2.39 -3.87
C GLY A 334 -22.10 2.09 -4.10
N THR A 335 -21.72 1.92 -5.36
CA THR A 335 -20.32 1.74 -5.78
C THR A 335 -19.59 3.08 -5.72
N VAL A 336 -18.40 3.08 -5.12
CA VAL A 336 -17.53 4.26 -5.00
C VAL A 336 -16.80 4.48 -6.32
N TYR A 337 -17.02 5.64 -6.93
CA TYR A 337 -16.30 6.14 -8.08
C TYR A 337 -15.44 7.34 -7.69
N VAL A 338 -14.25 7.41 -8.26
CA VAL A 338 -13.25 8.45 -7.99
C VAL A 338 -12.88 9.14 -9.29
N ASN A 339 -12.64 10.45 -9.25
CA ASN A 339 -12.05 11.22 -10.33
C ASN A 339 -10.86 12.03 -9.79
N SER A 340 -9.69 11.85 -10.37
CA SER A 340 -8.45 12.57 -10.03
C SER A 340 -7.38 12.38 -11.12
N ASP A 341 -6.34 13.21 -11.07
CA ASP A 341 -5.14 13.05 -11.91
C ASP A 341 -4.11 12.06 -11.30
N GLN A 342 -4.49 11.28 -10.29
CA GLN A 342 -3.60 10.39 -9.54
C GLN A 342 -3.70 8.93 -9.98
N PHE A 343 -4.45 8.60 -11.00
CA PHE A 343 -4.74 7.24 -11.41
C PHE A 343 -3.53 6.49 -11.97
N PHE A 344 -3.58 5.18 -11.87
CA PHE A 344 -2.68 4.32 -12.60
C PHE A 344 -3.02 4.32 -14.10
N MET A 345 -2.10 3.83 -14.93
CA MET A 345 -2.34 3.72 -16.37
C MET A 345 -3.25 2.55 -16.74
N GLY A 346 -3.27 1.50 -15.91
CA GLY A 346 -4.02 0.27 -16.13
C GLY A 346 -3.24 -0.99 -15.73
N TYR A 347 -3.85 -2.15 -15.97
CA TYR A 347 -3.23 -3.45 -15.75
C TYR A 347 -2.53 -3.97 -16.99
N ILE A 348 -1.49 -4.76 -16.81
CA ILE A 348 -0.87 -5.54 -17.88
C ILE A 348 -1.53 -6.92 -17.91
N LEU A 349 -2.32 -7.16 -18.95
CA LEU A 349 -2.98 -8.43 -19.23
C LEU A 349 -2.45 -8.97 -20.56
N ASP A 350 -1.86 -10.16 -20.56
CA ASP A 350 -1.26 -10.78 -21.76
C ASP A 350 -0.30 -9.81 -22.52
N LYS A 351 0.51 -9.06 -21.77
CA LYS A 351 1.45 -8.03 -22.26
C LYS A 351 0.78 -6.80 -22.90
N VAL A 352 -0.50 -6.61 -22.72
CA VAL A 352 -1.28 -5.45 -23.17
C VAL A 352 -1.71 -4.61 -21.99
N LEU A 353 -1.51 -3.28 -22.09
CA LEU A 353 -2.03 -2.32 -21.11
C LEU A 353 -3.54 -2.17 -21.29
N VAL A 354 -4.30 -2.46 -20.24
CA VAL A 354 -5.77 -2.34 -20.20
C VAL A 354 -6.13 -1.24 -19.19
N PRO A 355 -6.58 -0.06 -19.66
CA PRO A 355 -7.09 1.00 -18.79
C PRO A 355 -8.41 0.60 -18.12
N GLU A 356 -8.67 1.15 -16.94
CA GLU A 356 -9.88 0.88 -16.13
C GLU A 356 -10.77 2.13 -15.97
N LEU A 357 -10.59 3.16 -16.82
CA LEU A 357 -11.38 4.38 -16.79
C LEU A 357 -12.74 4.20 -17.47
N THR A 358 -13.78 4.79 -16.89
CA THR A 358 -15.06 4.98 -17.57
C THR A 358 -14.93 6.04 -18.68
N ALA A 359 -15.92 6.12 -19.59
CA ALA A 359 -15.90 7.06 -20.70
C ALA A 359 -15.90 8.55 -20.26
N ASP A 360 -16.41 8.84 -19.06
CA ASP A 360 -16.45 10.18 -18.43
C ASP A 360 -15.27 10.45 -17.48
N GLY A 361 -14.23 9.59 -17.48
CA GLY A 361 -12.98 9.82 -16.74
C GLY A 361 -13.02 9.41 -15.26
N TRP A 362 -14.04 8.67 -14.83
CA TRP A 362 -14.10 8.13 -13.47
C TRP A 362 -13.50 6.72 -13.39
N MET A 363 -13.03 6.36 -12.22
CA MET A 363 -12.48 5.03 -11.93
C MET A 363 -13.12 4.44 -10.68
N THR A 364 -13.27 3.12 -10.67
CA THR A 364 -13.67 2.37 -9.47
C THR A 364 -12.80 1.14 -9.30
N VAL A 365 -12.48 0.81 -8.05
CA VAL A 365 -11.91 -0.50 -7.67
C VAL A 365 -13.00 -1.44 -7.14
N ARG A 366 -14.27 -1.06 -7.36
CA ARG A 366 -15.48 -1.76 -6.93
C ARG A 366 -15.59 -1.91 -5.42
N ASP A 367 -15.10 -0.92 -4.70
CA ASP A 367 -15.46 -0.74 -3.31
C ASP A 367 -16.88 -0.15 -3.22
N VAL A 368 -17.64 -0.59 -2.23
CA VAL A 368 -19.01 -0.18 -2.00
C VAL A 368 -19.09 0.63 -0.71
N GLY A 369 -19.81 1.74 -0.72
CA GLY A 369 -19.85 2.66 0.41
C GLY A 369 -20.98 3.66 0.32
N TYR A 370 -20.97 4.64 1.22
CA TYR A 370 -21.90 5.77 1.22
C TYR A 370 -21.21 7.04 1.70
N GLU A 371 -21.77 8.18 1.38
CA GLU A 371 -21.35 9.50 1.87
C GLU A 371 -22.41 9.99 2.90
N ASP A 372 -21.96 10.50 4.06
CA ASP A 372 -22.87 11.12 5.02
C ASP A 372 -23.16 12.60 4.68
N GLU A 373 -24.09 13.22 5.42
CA GLU A 373 -24.50 14.61 5.21
C GLU A 373 -23.34 15.63 5.37
N GLU A 374 -22.27 15.26 6.09
CA GLU A 374 -21.10 16.09 6.31
C GLU A 374 -19.97 15.84 5.30
N GLY A 375 -20.17 14.94 4.34
CA GLY A 375 -19.21 14.61 3.29
C GLY A 375 -18.17 13.56 3.68
N PHE A 376 -18.39 12.81 4.76
CA PHE A 376 -17.54 11.70 5.14
C PHE A 376 -17.92 10.44 4.38
N ILE A 377 -16.91 9.75 3.87
CA ILE A 377 -17.06 8.49 3.13
C ILE A 377 -16.94 7.31 4.10
N TYR A 378 -17.81 6.32 3.92
CA TYR A 378 -17.80 5.05 4.65
C TYR A 378 -17.73 3.91 3.66
N ILE A 379 -16.72 3.05 3.80
CA ILE A 379 -16.58 1.84 2.99
C ILE A 379 -17.24 0.67 3.74
N VAL A 380 -18.24 0.06 3.13
CA VAL A 380 -18.99 -1.08 3.71
C VAL A 380 -18.45 -2.43 3.24
N GLY A 381 -17.72 -2.47 2.11
CA GLY A 381 -17.09 -3.68 1.60
C GLY A 381 -16.71 -3.58 0.14
N ARG A 382 -16.40 -4.74 -0.45
CA ARG A 382 -16.09 -4.87 -1.88
C ARG A 382 -17.18 -5.65 -2.59
N GLU A 383 -17.57 -5.18 -3.77
CA GLU A 383 -18.56 -5.86 -4.62
C GLU A 383 -18.25 -7.36 -4.81
N LYS A 384 -16.99 -7.70 -5.09
CA LYS A 384 -16.54 -9.08 -5.28
C LYS A 384 -16.60 -9.98 -4.04
N ASN A 385 -16.63 -9.41 -2.85
CA ASN A 385 -16.73 -10.13 -1.58
C ASN A 385 -18.18 -10.24 -1.11
N MET A 386 -19.08 -9.46 -1.73
CA MET A 386 -20.50 -9.41 -1.40
C MET A 386 -21.10 -10.82 -1.45
N ILE A 387 -21.87 -11.15 -0.43
CA ILE A 387 -22.60 -12.41 -0.30
C ILE A 387 -24.04 -12.15 -0.64
N LEU A 388 -24.56 -12.80 -1.66
CA LEU A 388 -25.97 -12.72 -2.03
C LEU A 388 -26.77 -13.74 -1.22
N PHE A 389 -27.22 -13.35 -0.03
CA PHE A 389 -27.98 -14.21 0.86
C PHE A 389 -29.48 -14.01 0.70
N GLY A 390 -30.16 -14.97 0.06
CA GLY A 390 -31.61 -14.91 -0.17
C GLY A 390 -32.06 -13.67 -0.97
N GLY A 391 -31.23 -13.18 -1.91
CA GLY A 391 -31.49 -11.99 -2.69
C GLY A 391 -31.08 -10.67 -2.00
N ILE A 392 -30.49 -10.73 -0.80
CA ILE A 392 -30.05 -9.54 -0.05
C ILE A 392 -28.53 -9.46 -0.08
N ASN A 393 -28.03 -8.31 -0.52
CA ASN A 393 -26.58 -8.02 -0.51
C ASN A 393 -26.08 -7.89 0.92
N THR A 394 -25.10 -8.72 1.29
CA THR A 394 -24.48 -8.75 2.60
C THR A 394 -22.97 -8.63 2.44
N PHE A 395 -22.36 -7.69 3.12
CA PHE A 395 -20.91 -7.45 3.05
C PHE A 395 -20.20 -8.15 4.22
N PRO A 396 -19.28 -9.08 3.93
CA PRO A 396 -18.49 -9.75 4.97
C PRO A 396 -17.79 -8.78 5.92
N GLU A 397 -17.27 -7.70 5.37
CA GLU A 397 -16.51 -6.68 6.10
C GLU A 397 -17.35 -6.01 7.20
N GLU A 398 -18.64 -5.82 6.97
CA GLU A 398 -19.58 -5.27 7.96
C GLU A 398 -19.77 -6.24 9.13
N ILE A 399 -19.89 -7.53 8.83
CA ILE A 399 -20.04 -8.57 9.85
C ILE A 399 -18.74 -8.72 10.65
N GLU A 400 -17.60 -8.69 9.97
CA GLU A 400 -16.27 -8.76 10.56
C GLU A 400 -16.02 -7.59 11.51
N SER A 401 -16.37 -6.37 11.09
CA SER A 401 -16.20 -5.17 11.91
C SER A 401 -16.96 -5.28 13.25
N VAL A 402 -18.20 -5.77 13.21
CA VAL A 402 -18.99 -5.98 14.43
C VAL A 402 -18.39 -7.08 15.30
N LEU A 403 -17.94 -8.18 14.72
CA LEU A 403 -17.41 -9.31 15.48
C LEU A 403 -16.03 -9.04 16.09
N HIS A 404 -15.22 -8.16 15.48
CA HIS A 404 -13.97 -7.69 16.04
C HIS A 404 -14.14 -6.89 17.34
N GLU A 405 -15.31 -6.29 17.60
CA GLU A 405 -15.61 -5.61 18.85
C GLU A 405 -15.80 -6.58 20.04
N HIS A 406 -15.93 -7.89 19.77
CA HIS A 406 -16.12 -8.87 20.84
C HIS A 406 -14.77 -9.21 21.50
N PRO A 407 -14.60 -9.03 22.85
CA PRO A 407 -13.30 -9.11 23.52
C PRO A 407 -12.62 -10.50 23.48
N ALA A 408 -13.34 -11.54 23.13
CA ALA A 408 -12.82 -12.90 22.97
C ALA A 408 -12.63 -13.32 21.50
N VAL A 409 -12.64 -12.36 20.56
CA VAL A 409 -12.31 -12.55 19.15
C VAL A 409 -10.95 -11.89 18.89
N ASP A 410 -9.95 -12.68 18.56
CA ASP A 410 -8.62 -12.16 18.18
C ASP A 410 -8.59 -11.76 16.70
N GLU A 411 -9.12 -12.64 15.85
CA GLU A 411 -9.18 -12.44 14.39
C GLU A 411 -10.44 -13.09 13.82
N ILE A 412 -10.98 -12.52 12.74
CA ILE A 412 -12.15 -13.06 12.05
C ILE A 412 -12.12 -12.81 10.55
N VAL A 413 -12.63 -13.77 9.80
CA VAL A 413 -12.95 -13.61 8.38
C VAL A 413 -14.31 -14.24 8.07
N VAL A 414 -15.14 -13.51 7.32
CA VAL A 414 -16.43 -14.00 6.86
C VAL A 414 -16.38 -14.24 5.36
N VAL A 415 -16.89 -15.37 4.92
CA VAL A 415 -16.91 -15.76 3.50
C VAL A 415 -18.30 -16.24 3.07
N GLY A 416 -18.64 -15.98 1.81
CA GLY A 416 -19.83 -16.54 1.18
C GLY A 416 -19.59 -17.99 0.76
N VAL A 417 -20.45 -18.90 1.20
CA VAL A 417 -20.44 -20.32 0.80
C VAL A 417 -21.72 -20.64 0.06
N LYS A 418 -21.62 -21.33 -1.07
CA LYS A 418 -22.80 -21.74 -1.86
C LYS A 418 -23.78 -22.55 -1.02
N ASN A 419 -25.05 -22.21 -1.16
CA ASN A 419 -26.15 -22.86 -0.47
C ASN A 419 -27.34 -23.04 -1.45
N SER A 420 -27.91 -24.22 -1.52
CA SER A 420 -28.97 -24.54 -2.49
C SER A 420 -30.27 -23.74 -2.26
N TYR A 421 -30.53 -23.30 -1.03
CA TYR A 421 -31.76 -22.58 -0.68
C TYR A 421 -31.55 -21.05 -0.74
N TRP A 422 -30.43 -20.55 -0.22
CA TRP A 422 -30.17 -19.10 -0.08
C TRP A 422 -29.30 -18.51 -1.20
N GLY A 423 -28.83 -19.31 -2.15
CA GLY A 423 -27.81 -18.94 -3.14
C GLY A 423 -26.41 -18.97 -2.52
N GLU A 424 -26.15 -18.05 -1.61
CA GLU A 424 -24.96 -18.05 -0.74
C GLU A 424 -25.38 -17.85 0.72
N LYS A 425 -24.51 -18.25 1.64
CA LYS A 425 -24.69 -17.98 3.07
C LYS A 425 -23.39 -17.46 3.68
N PRO A 426 -23.45 -16.50 4.63
CA PRO A 426 -22.30 -16.05 5.37
C PRO A 426 -21.82 -17.13 6.34
N VAL A 427 -20.51 -17.39 6.31
CA VAL A 427 -19.80 -18.34 7.16
C VAL A 427 -18.64 -17.61 7.83
N ALA A 428 -18.54 -17.71 9.15
CA ALA A 428 -17.50 -17.08 9.93
C ALA A 428 -16.36 -18.08 10.26
N ILE A 429 -15.12 -17.64 10.11
CA ILE A 429 -13.91 -18.33 10.53
C ILE A 429 -13.29 -17.46 11.62
N VAL A 430 -13.20 -17.95 12.82
CA VAL A 430 -12.86 -17.19 14.04
C VAL A 430 -11.60 -17.74 14.68
N LYS A 431 -10.68 -16.87 15.02
CA LYS A 431 -9.59 -17.13 15.95
C LYS A 431 -9.91 -16.37 17.25
N GLY A 432 -9.86 -17.07 18.36
CA GLY A 432 -10.18 -16.51 19.67
C GLY A 432 -10.78 -17.54 20.63
N SER A 433 -11.20 -17.08 21.80
CA SER A 433 -11.76 -17.92 22.86
C SER A 433 -13.28 -17.84 23.00
N ALA A 434 -13.95 -17.06 22.13
CA ALA A 434 -15.39 -16.90 22.14
C ALA A 434 -16.11 -18.19 21.70
N THR A 435 -17.23 -18.50 22.35
CA THR A 435 -18.11 -19.58 21.89
C THR A 435 -19.05 -19.09 20.80
N ARG A 436 -19.50 -20.00 19.94
CA ARG A 436 -20.53 -19.72 18.89
C ARG A 436 -21.75 -19.00 19.45
N GLN A 437 -22.21 -19.41 20.65
CA GLN A 437 -23.44 -18.87 21.25
C GLN A 437 -23.23 -17.41 21.70
N GLN A 438 -22.07 -17.07 22.24
CA GLN A 438 -21.69 -15.70 22.59
C GLN A 438 -21.66 -14.81 21.35
N LEU A 439 -21.03 -15.27 20.25
CA LEU A 439 -20.92 -14.51 19.01
C LEU A 439 -22.27 -14.29 18.33
N ILE A 440 -23.15 -15.31 18.31
CA ILE A 440 -24.51 -15.16 17.78
C ILE A 440 -25.29 -14.14 18.62
N SER A 441 -25.23 -14.21 19.94
CA SER A 441 -25.90 -13.27 20.85
C SER A 441 -25.37 -11.84 20.65
N PHE A 442 -24.09 -11.69 20.44
CA PHE A 442 -23.43 -10.41 20.17
C PHE A 442 -23.89 -9.80 18.84
N CYS A 443 -23.96 -10.62 17.78
CA CYS A 443 -24.45 -10.22 16.47
C CYS A 443 -25.93 -9.80 16.50
N LEU A 444 -26.78 -10.55 17.22
CA LEU A 444 -28.24 -10.27 17.29
C LEU A 444 -28.56 -8.87 17.84
N GLN A 445 -27.68 -8.32 18.65
CA GLN A 445 -27.84 -6.98 19.22
C GLN A 445 -27.38 -5.85 18.27
N ARG A 446 -26.61 -6.16 17.24
CA ARG A 446 -25.90 -5.18 16.39
C ARG A 446 -26.14 -5.33 14.89
N LEU A 447 -26.54 -6.52 14.46
CA LEU A 447 -26.74 -6.84 13.03
C LEU A 447 -28.16 -7.34 12.77
N SER A 448 -28.65 -7.06 11.58
CA SER A 448 -29.87 -7.70 11.07
C SER A 448 -29.69 -9.21 11.00
N SER A 449 -30.73 -9.98 11.28
CA SER A 449 -30.69 -11.45 11.41
C SER A 449 -30.18 -12.18 10.16
N PHE A 450 -30.34 -11.60 8.98
CA PHE A 450 -29.82 -12.17 7.73
C PHE A 450 -28.31 -12.02 7.58
N LYS A 451 -27.68 -11.04 8.26
CA LYS A 451 -26.23 -10.83 8.28
C LYS A 451 -25.49 -11.77 9.23
N ILE A 452 -26.20 -12.42 10.16
CA ILE A 452 -25.58 -13.31 11.14
C ILE A 452 -25.06 -14.56 10.44
N PRO A 453 -23.75 -14.91 10.62
CA PRO A 453 -23.16 -16.10 10.03
C PRO A 453 -23.97 -17.37 10.36
N LYS A 454 -24.18 -18.21 9.36
CA LYS A 454 -24.99 -19.44 9.49
C LYS A 454 -24.14 -20.64 9.94
N GLU A 455 -22.84 -20.58 9.68
CA GLU A 455 -21.85 -21.55 10.12
C GLU A 455 -20.64 -20.83 10.71
N TRP A 456 -19.97 -21.50 11.67
CA TRP A 456 -18.87 -20.95 12.45
C TRP A 456 -17.76 -21.99 12.53
N TYR A 457 -16.54 -21.60 12.13
CA TYR A 457 -15.35 -22.43 12.22
C TYR A 457 -14.33 -21.75 13.13
N PHE A 458 -13.84 -22.47 14.12
CA PHE A 458 -12.81 -21.98 15.03
C PHE A 458 -11.46 -22.53 14.59
N VAL A 459 -10.46 -21.65 14.50
CA VAL A 459 -9.14 -21.95 13.97
C VAL A 459 -8.04 -21.34 14.83
N ASP A 460 -6.86 -21.93 14.80
CA ASP A 460 -5.68 -21.38 15.47
C ASP A 460 -5.04 -20.21 14.70
N GLU A 461 -5.19 -20.21 13.37
CA GLU A 461 -4.61 -19.19 12.49
C GLU A 461 -5.54 -18.85 11.32
N ILE A 462 -5.61 -17.56 10.98
CA ILE A 462 -6.25 -17.05 9.77
C ILE A 462 -5.17 -16.76 8.73
N PRO A 463 -5.35 -17.14 7.45
CA PRO A 463 -4.35 -16.93 6.42
C PRO A 463 -4.30 -15.47 5.98
N TYR A 464 -3.08 -14.95 5.79
CA TYR A 464 -2.78 -13.62 5.29
C TYR A 464 -2.04 -13.66 3.95
N THR A 465 -2.17 -12.59 3.19
CA THR A 465 -1.34 -12.32 2.01
C THR A 465 0.02 -11.77 2.44
N ASP A 466 1.00 -11.75 1.54
CA ASP A 466 2.32 -11.15 1.80
C ASP A 466 2.25 -9.65 2.16
N SER A 467 1.19 -8.97 1.73
CA SER A 467 0.94 -7.57 2.07
C SER A 467 0.25 -7.37 3.43
N GLY A 468 0.04 -8.44 4.22
CA GLY A 468 -0.58 -8.38 5.54
C GLY A 468 -2.11 -8.25 5.53
N LYS A 469 -2.77 -8.52 4.40
CA LYS A 469 -4.24 -8.55 4.30
C LYS A 469 -4.77 -9.97 4.42
N ILE A 470 -5.99 -10.15 4.94
CA ILE A 470 -6.65 -11.45 5.03
C ILE A 470 -6.73 -12.10 3.63
N ALA A 471 -6.19 -13.31 3.51
CA ALA A 471 -6.27 -14.13 2.29
C ALA A 471 -7.61 -14.86 2.22
N ARG A 472 -8.69 -14.15 1.90
CA ARG A 472 -10.08 -14.63 1.97
C ARG A 472 -10.34 -15.90 1.17
N ILE A 473 -9.69 -16.06 0.02
CA ILE A 473 -9.77 -17.29 -0.79
C ILE A 473 -9.15 -18.48 -0.08
N ALA A 474 -7.97 -18.27 0.52
CA ALA A 474 -7.31 -19.33 1.30
C ALA A 474 -8.16 -19.71 2.52
N ALA A 475 -8.72 -18.74 3.22
CA ALA A 475 -9.65 -18.96 4.33
C ALA A 475 -10.90 -19.76 3.89
N LYS A 476 -11.48 -19.41 2.74
CA LYS A 476 -12.61 -20.16 2.17
C LYS A 476 -12.24 -21.62 1.83
N ASN A 477 -11.04 -21.86 1.31
CA ASN A 477 -10.56 -23.20 1.00
C ASN A 477 -10.30 -24.05 2.26
N MET A 478 -9.97 -23.43 3.39
CA MET A 478 -9.82 -24.15 4.68
C MET A 478 -11.13 -24.84 5.11
N ILE A 479 -12.27 -24.24 4.79
CA ILE A 479 -13.59 -24.76 5.15
C ILE A 479 -13.94 -26.00 4.30
N GLY A 480 -13.59 -25.98 3.01
CA GLY A 480 -13.88 -27.08 2.07
C GLY A 480 -13.17 -28.40 2.40
N ASN A 481 -12.10 -28.34 3.18
CA ASN A 481 -11.26 -29.49 3.56
C ASN A 481 -11.52 -30.00 4.99
N ARG A 482 -12.43 -29.39 5.74
CA ARG A 482 -12.76 -29.81 7.12
C ARG A 482 -14.15 -30.42 7.18
N GLU A 483 -14.25 -31.59 7.78
CA GLU A 483 -15.53 -32.14 8.21
C GLU A 483 -16.20 -31.14 9.18
N LYS A 484 -17.50 -30.97 8.99
CA LYS A 484 -18.29 -30.05 9.84
C LYS A 484 -18.20 -30.50 11.30
N ILE A 485 -17.49 -29.77 12.11
CA ILE A 485 -17.56 -29.94 13.57
C ILE A 485 -18.88 -29.31 14.02
N TYR A 486 -19.89 -30.16 14.13
CA TYR A 486 -21.12 -29.83 14.82
C TYR A 486 -20.91 -30.08 16.31
N GLU A 487 -20.72 -29.05 17.10
CA GLU A 487 -21.03 -29.05 18.53
C GLU A 487 -21.82 -27.78 18.90
#